data_0be0770b3b36840f2b2ad1be6d3bd37d
#
_entry.id   0be0770b3b36840f2b2ad1be6d3bd37d
#
_cell.length_a   1.000
_cell.length_b   1.000
_cell.length_c   1.000
_cell.angle_alpha   90.00
_cell.angle_beta   90.00
_cell.angle_gamma   90.00
#
_symmetry.space_group_name_H-M   'P 1'
#
loop_
_entity.id
_entity.type
_entity.pdbx_description
1 polymer ?
#
loop_
_entity_poly.entity_id
_entity_poly.type
_entity_poly.pdbx_seq_one_letter_code
_entity_poly.pdbx_strand_id
1 'polypeptide(L)'
;MTFTENIYHQLTDLIYISTDEFSTEWLGQSRSYYSSNKARGIEASNTALVKLMNSLTEHKAALERNTTHPFLVENAKRYEALAQLVGQEIANRSIKSNIANRAVKDMLVKIVAEINEQRNPTALPVIIGF
;
A
#
# COMPACT_ATOMS: atom_id res chain seq x y z
N MET A 1 -18.43 0.73 1.73
CA MET A 1 -17.11 0.39 2.29
C MET A 1 -16.07 1.35 1.72
N THR A 2 -15.25 1.94 2.56
CA THR A 2 -14.16 2.80 2.11
C THR A 2 -13.04 1.97 1.49
N PHE A 3 -12.13 2.63 0.75
CA PHE A 3 -10.93 1.98 0.23
C PHE A 3 -10.10 1.38 1.37
N THR A 4 -9.90 2.13 2.45
CA THR A 4 -9.11 1.68 3.60
C THR A 4 -9.72 0.44 4.26
N GLU A 5 -11.04 0.40 4.41
CA GLU A 5 -11.73 -0.78 4.94
C GLU A 5 -11.52 -2.01 4.03
N ASN A 6 -11.60 -1.81 2.73
CA ASN A 6 -11.38 -2.89 1.77
C ASN A 6 -9.97 -3.47 1.89
N ILE A 7 -8.97 -2.62 2.00
CA ILE A 7 -7.57 -3.07 2.20
C ILE A 7 -7.43 -3.81 3.54
N TYR A 8 -8.02 -3.30 4.62
CA TYR A 8 -7.97 -3.98 5.91
C TYR A 8 -8.57 -5.39 5.82
N HIS A 9 -9.73 -5.54 5.19
CA HIS A 9 -10.37 -6.84 5.04
C HIS A 9 -9.53 -7.81 4.21
N GLN A 10 -8.94 -7.37 3.12
CA GLN A 10 -8.06 -8.21 2.33
C GLN A 10 -6.79 -8.59 3.09
N LEU A 11 -6.25 -7.67 3.89
CA LEU A 11 -5.08 -7.94 4.73
C LEU A 11 -5.39 -8.95 5.82
N THR A 12 -6.58 -8.92 6.42
CA THR A 12 -6.97 -9.90 7.45
C THR A 12 -7.13 -11.31 6.90
N ASP A 13 -7.27 -11.48 5.59
CA ASP A 13 -7.24 -12.79 4.96
C ASP A 13 -5.82 -13.38 4.91
N LEU A 14 -4.80 -12.55 5.04
CA LEU A 14 -3.39 -12.96 4.99
C LEU A 14 -2.77 -13.13 6.37
N ILE A 15 -3.17 -12.29 7.32
CA ILE A 15 -2.57 -12.24 8.63
C ILE A 15 -3.61 -11.78 9.66
N TYR A 16 -3.52 -12.33 10.87
CA TYR A 16 -4.36 -11.85 11.96
C TYR A 16 -3.82 -10.50 12.45
N ILE A 17 -4.69 -9.49 12.41
CA ILE A 17 -4.33 -8.12 12.81
C ILE A 17 -5.57 -7.43 13.35
N SER A 18 -5.42 -6.82 14.52
CA SER A 18 -6.49 -6.04 15.14
C SER A 18 -6.60 -4.67 14.48
N THR A 19 -7.72 -4.00 14.70
CA THR A 19 -7.89 -2.62 14.23
C THR A 19 -6.88 -1.67 14.86
N ASP A 20 -6.53 -1.89 16.12
CA ASP A 20 -5.52 -1.09 16.81
C ASP A 20 -4.13 -1.26 16.19
N GLU A 21 -3.73 -2.50 15.91
CA GLU A 21 -2.46 -2.79 15.24
C GLU A 21 -2.43 -2.22 13.83
N PHE A 22 -3.54 -2.34 13.11
CA PHE A 22 -3.64 -1.76 11.78
C PHE A 22 -3.41 -0.25 11.82
N SER A 23 -4.01 0.43 12.79
CA SER A 23 -3.84 1.87 12.96
C SER A 23 -2.40 2.26 13.29
N THR A 24 -1.75 1.56 14.22
CA THR A 24 -0.42 1.94 14.72
C THR A 24 0.72 1.42 13.86
N GLU A 25 0.72 0.13 13.56
CA GLU A 25 1.85 -0.52 12.86
C GLU A 25 1.78 -0.36 11.35
N TRP A 26 0.59 -0.40 10.79
CA TRP A 26 0.42 -0.37 9.34
C TRP A 26 0.16 1.03 8.81
N LEU A 27 -0.65 1.83 9.51
CA LEU A 27 -0.97 3.20 9.11
C LEU A 27 -0.08 4.26 9.77
N GLY A 28 0.65 3.88 10.83
CA GLY A 28 1.52 4.82 11.55
C GLY A 28 0.76 5.93 12.26
N GLN A 29 -0.43 5.66 12.75
CA GLN A 29 -1.32 6.62 13.37
C GLN A 29 -1.66 6.23 14.81
N SER A 30 -2.55 6.96 15.46
CA SER A 30 -3.03 6.62 16.79
C SER A 30 -3.83 5.33 16.78
N ARG A 31 -3.98 4.69 17.93
CA ARG A 31 -4.68 3.41 18.07
C ARG A 31 -6.10 3.43 17.54
N SER A 32 -6.82 4.52 17.74
CA SER A 32 -8.22 4.66 17.34
C SER A 32 -8.42 5.17 15.92
N TYR A 33 -7.35 5.46 15.21
CA TYR A 33 -7.41 6.14 13.91
C TYR A 33 -8.33 5.42 12.91
N TYR A 34 -8.08 4.14 12.68
CA TYR A 34 -8.87 3.36 11.73
C TYR A 34 -10.33 3.23 12.16
N SER A 35 -10.57 2.88 13.43
CA SER A 35 -11.93 2.71 13.95
C SER A 35 -12.73 4.01 13.89
N SER A 36 -12.11 5.13 14.25
CA SER A 36 -12.75 6.44 14.19
C SER A 36 -13.09 6.85 12.76
N ASN A 37 -12.16 6.66 11.84
CA ASN A 37 -12.38 6.97 10.44
C ASN A 37 -13.48 6.09 9.83
N LYS A 38 -13.47 4.80 10.15
CA LYS A 38 -14.49 3.86 9.70
C LYS A 38 -15.88 4.30 10.16
N ALA A 39 -16.02 4.63 11.45
CA ALA A 39 -17.29 5.07 12.01
C ALA A 39 -17.83 6.34 11.34
N ARG A 40 -16.94 7.20 10.86
CA ARG A 40 -17.28 8.48 10.24
C ARG A 40 -17.32 8.39 8.69
N GLY A 41 -17.02 7.23 8.12
CA GLY A 41 -16.95 7.06 6.68
C GLY A 41 -15.82 7.85 6.02
N ILE A 42 -14.72 8.07 6.73
CA ILE A 42 -13.59 8.89 6.27
C ILE A 42 -12.44 7.97 5.84
N GLU A 43 -11.83 8.29 4.70
CA GLU A 43 -10.65 7.59 4.20
C GLU A 43 -9.39 7.93 5.01
N ALA A 44 -8.43 7.03 4.98
CA ALA A 44 -7.11 7.30 5.53
C ALA A 44 -6.42 8.42 4.74
N SER A 45 -5.58 9.20 5.44
CA SER A 45 -4.79 10.26 4.82
C SER A 45 -3.72 9.67 3.87
N ASN A 46 -3.19 10.50 2.98
CA ASN A 46 -2.09 10.09 2.11
C ASN A 46 -0.87 9.65 2.90
N THR A 47 -0.54 10.33 3.99
CA THR A 47 0.57 9.95 4.87
C THR A 47 0.36 8.54 5.44
N ALA A 48 -0.85 8.23 5.91
CA ALA A 48 -1.18 6.91 6.40
C ALA A 48 -1.09 5.85 5.30
N LEU A 49 -1.55 6.17 4.09
CA LEU A 49 -1.47 5.24 2.96
C LEU A 49 -0.04 4.97 2.50
N VAL A 50 0.83 5.98 2.53
CA VAL A 50 2.26 5.78 2.22
C VAL A 50 2.89 4.84 3.25
N LYS A 51 2.60 5.02 4.52
CA LYS A 51 3.08 4.11 5.57
C LYS A 51 2.55 2.68 5.34
N LEU A 52 1.27 2.55 5.00
CA LEU A 52 0.65 1.26 4.70
C LEU A 52 1.36 0.56 3.53
N MET A 53 1.62 1.28 2.44
CA MET A 53 2.32 0.75 1.29
C MET A 53 3.71 0.24 1.66
N ASN A 54 4.45 1.01 2.45
CA ASN A 54 5.78 0.62 2.93
C ASN A 54 5.71 -0.62 3.81
N SER A 55 4.73 -0.71 4.71
CA SER A 55 4.54 -1.86 5.59
C SER A 55 4.22 -3.13 4.78
N LEU A 56 3.38 -3.02 3.77
CA LEU A 56 3.06 -4.13 2.88
C LEU A 56 4.30 -4.61 2.12
N THR A 57 5.09 -3.68 1.62
CA THR A 57 6.33 -3.98 0.90
C THR A 57 7.36 -4.67 1.81
N GLU A 58 7.48 -4.21 3.04
CA GLU A 58 8.37 -4.83 4.03
C GLU A 58 7.97 -6.27 4.36
N HIS A 59 6.67 -6.52 4.52
CA HIS A 59 6.15 -7.87 4.77
C HIS A 59 6.38 -8.78 3.58
N LYS A 60 6.17 -8.29 2.38
CA LYS A 60 6.50 -9.02 1.17
C LYS A 60 7.98 -9.42 1.14
N ALA A 61 8.86 -8.47 1.37
CA ALA A 61 10.30 -8.69 1.35
C ALA A 61 10.74 -9.72 2.42
N ALA A 62 10.14 -9.66 3.61
CA ALA A 62 10.41 -10.62 4.67
C ALA A 62 10.02 -12.04 4.27
N LEU A 63 8.89 -12.22 3.61
CA LEU A 63 8.45 -13.53 3.11
C LEU A 63 9.38 -14.03 2.01
N GLU A 64 9.79 -13.17 1.09
CA GLU A 64 10.66 -13.55 -0.02
C GLU A 64 12.04 -14.01 0.44
N ARG A 65 12.55 -13.47 1.54
CA ARG A 65 13.84 -13.87 2.10
C ARG A 65 13.87 -15.29 2.65
N ASN A 66 12.70 -15.83 3.01
CA ASN A 66 12.58 -17.13 3.68
C ASN A 66 12.00 -18.22 2.78
N THR A 67 11.94 -18.00 1.48
CA THR A 67 11.07 -18.80 0.64
C THR A 67 11.74 -19.94 -0.09
N THR A 68 11.63 -21.09 0.49
CA THR A 68 11.56 -22.32 -0.28
C THR A 68 10.14 -22.90 -0.29
N HIS A 69 9.19 -22.26 0.39
CA HIS A 69 7.84 -22.81 0.57
C HIS A 69 6.84 -22.13 -0.37
N PRO A 70 6.12 -22.87 -1.23
CA PRO A 70 5.18 -22.27 -2.21
C PRO A 70 4.09 -21.41 -1.57
N PHE A 71 3.64 -21.75 -0.38
CA PHE A 71 2.63 -20.98 0.34
C PHE A 71 3.12 -19.57 0.68
N LEU A 72 4.37 -19.45 1.10
CA LEU A 72 4.97 -18.15 1.43
C LEU A 72 5.18 -17.29 0.18
N VAL A 73 5.54 -17.92 -0.94
CA VAL A 73 5.67 -17.23 -2.22
C VAL A 73 4.33 -16.64 -2.67
N GLU A 74 3.27 -17.43 -2.54
CA GLU A 74 1.92 -16.97 -2.89
C GLU A 74 1.46 -15.81 -2.01
N ASN A 75 1.72 -15.89 -0.71
CA ASN A 75 1.38 -14.80 0.22
C ASN A 75 2.18 -13.52 -0.11
N ALA A 76 3.45 -13.64 -0.49
CA ALA A 76 4.25 -12.49 -0.90
C ALA A 76 3.62 -11.77 -2.10
N LYS A 77 3.12 -12.51 -3.07
CA LYS A 77 2.42 -11.94 -4.23
C LYS A 77 1.14 -11.20 -3.82
N ARG A 78 0.42 -11.71 -2.83
CA ARG A 78 -0.80 -11.07 -2.35
C ARG A 78 -0.47 -9.76 -1.63
N TYR A 79 0.59 -9.71 -0.83
CA TYR A 79 1.07 -8.45 -0.24
C TYR A 79 1.47 -7.44 -1.32
N GLU A 80 2.13 -7.88 -2.36
CA GLU A 80 2.50 -7.02 -3.48
C GLU A 80 1.27 -6.44 -4.18
N ALA A 81 0.25 -7.26 -4.43
CA ALA A 81 -0.98 -6.80 -5.05
C ALA A 81 -1.67 -5.72 -4.21
N LEU A 82 -1.71 -5.89 -2.89
CA LEU A 82 -2.25 -4.88 -1.98
C LEU A 82 -1.43 -3.59 -2.02
N ALA A 83 -0.10 -3.70 -2.00
CA ALA A 83 0.78 -2.53 -2.09
C ALA A 83 0.55 -1.74 -3.37
N GLN A 84 0.32 -2.42 -4.49
CA GLN A 84 0.01 -1.78 -5.76
C GLN A 84 -1.33 -1.05 -5.73
N LEU A 85 -2.35 -1.64 -5.12
CA LEU A 85 -3.65 -1.00 -4.96
C LEU A 85 -3.52 0.29 -4.16
N VAL A 86 -2.78 0.25 -3.07
CA VAL A 86 -2.55 1.44 -2.23
C VAL A 86 -1.78 2.50 -3.00
N GLY A 87 -0.73 2.12 -3.72
CA GLY A 87 0.05 3.04 -4.56
C GLY A 87 -0.80 3.72 -5.62
N GLN A 88 -1.68 2.96 -6.27
CA GLN A 88 -2.61 3.50 -7.27
C GLN A 88 -3.59 4.48 -6.66
N GLU A 89 -4.10 4.19 -5.46
CA GLU A 89 -5.01 5.10 -4.77
C GLU A 89 -4.34 6.43 -4.44
N ILE A 90 -3.09 6.39 -3.95
CA ILE A 90 -2.31 7.60 -3.68
C ILE A 90 -2.12 8.41 -4.97
N ALA A 91 -1.73 7.75 -6.05
CA ALA A 91 -1.53 8.41 -7.34
C ALA A 91 -2.82 9.03 -7.86
N ASN A 92 -3.95 8.32 -7.77
CA ASN A 92 -5.24 8.82 -8.21
C ASN A 92 -5.69 10.06 -7.41
N ARG A 93 -5.44 10.08 -6.12
CA ARG A 93 -5.75 11.24 -5.29
C ARG A 93 -4.92 12.46 -5.71
N SER A 94 -3.65 12.25 -6.02
CA SER A 94 -2.76 13.32 -6.48
C SER A 94 -3.19 13.89 -7.82
N ILE A 95 -3.65 13.06 -8.73
CA ILE A 95 -4.14 13.48 -10.05
C ILE A 95 -5.43 14.28 -9.91
N LYS A 96 -6.35 13.84 -9.05
CA LYS A 96 -7.64 14.49 -8.85
C LYS A 96 -7.53 15.79 -8.05
N SER A 97 -6.48 15.94 -7.27
CA SER A 97 -6.26 17.13 -6.46
C SER A 97 -5.72 18.25 -7.33
N ASN A 98 -6.42 19.38 -7.40
CA ASN A 98 -5.93 20.59 -8.06
C ASN A 98 -4.72 21.21 -7.35
N ILE A 99 -4.31 20.65 -6.21
CA ILE A 99 -3.17 21.05 -5.42
C ILE A 99 -1.96 20.17 -5.76
N ALA A 100 -1.97 19.46 -6.89
CA ALA A 100 -0.89 18.57 -7.26
C ALA A 100 0.41 19.36 -7.47
N ASN A 101 1.21 19.46 -6.42
CA ASN A 101 2.57 19.89 -6.54
C ASN A 101 3.28 18.91 -7.47
N ARG A 102 3.86 19.43 -8.54
CA ARG A 102 4.50 18.62 -9.58
C ARG A 102 5.57 17.70 -9.01
N ALA A 103 6.34 18.18 -8.02
CA ALA A 103 7.38 17.38 -7.38
C ALA A 103 6.80 16.19 -6.62
N VAL A 104 5.68 16.37 -5.91
CA VAL A 104 5.00 15.28 -5.20
C VAL A 104 4.44 14.25 -6.18
N LYS A 105 3.87 14.72 -7.27
CA LYS A 105 3.34 13.87 -8.34
C LYS A 105 4.44 13.00 -8.95
N ASP A 106 5.57 13.61 -9.27
CA ASP A 106 6.73 12.89 -9.84
C ASP A 106 7.26 11.84 -8.86
N MET A 107 7.33 12.17 -7.57
CA MET A 107 7.75 11.25 -6.53
C MET A 107 6.81 10.04 -6.43
N LEU A 108 5.50 10.27 -6.44
CA LEU A 108 4.51 9.20 -6.36
C LEU A 108 4.56 8.27 -7.57
N VAL A 109 4.75 8.84 -8.75
CA VAL A 109 4.91 8.05 -9.98
C VAL A 109 6.16 7.19 -9.90
N LYS A 110 7.27 7.72 -9.36
CA LYS A 110 8.49 6.93 -9.13
C LYS A 110 8.25 5.74 -8.20
N ILE A 111 7.52 5.95 -7.11
CA ILE A 111 7.21 4.89 -6.15
C ILE A 111 6.41 3.77 -6.84
N VAL A 112 5.41 4.12 -7.62
CA VAL A 112 4.61 3.14 -8.36
C VAL A 112 5.47 2.40 -9.39
N ALA A 113 6.36 3.09 -10.09
CA ALA A 113 7.26 2.49 -11.06
C ALA A 113 8.24 1.52 -10.39
N GLU A 114 8.78 1.86 -9.22
CA GLU A 114 9.66 0.98 -8.45
C GLU A 114 8.95 -0.30 -8.02
N ILE A 115 7.70 -0.22 -7.61
CA ILE A 115 6.89 -1.40 -7.29
C ILE A 115 6.74 -2.29 -8.51
N ASN A 116 6.48 -1.71 -9.67
CA ASN A 116 6.34 -2.46 -10.93
C ASN A 116 7.66 -3.10 -11.38
N GLU A 117 8.78 -2.41 -11.20
CA GLU A 117 10.10 -2.96 -11.50
C GLU A 117 10.45 -4.15 -10.61
N GLN A 118 10.16 -4.06 -9.33
CA GLN A 118 10.36 -5.17 -8.39
C GLN A 118 9.49 -6.38 -8.75
N ARG A 119 8.31 -6.12 -9.30
CA ARG A 119 7.40 -7.16 -9.74
C ARG A 119 7.91 -7.89 -10.99
N ASN A 120 8.59 -7.17 -11.87
CA ASN A 120 8.99 -7.67 -13.17
C ASN A 120 10.40 -7.18 -13.52
N PRO A 121 11.43 -7.70 -12.80
CA PRO A 121 12.80 -7.17 -12.92
C PRO A 121 13.42 -7.36 -14.29
N THR A 122 12.84 -8.19 -15.15
CA THR A 122 13.29 -8.40 -16.53
C THR A 122 12.57 -7.50 -17.53
N ALA A 123 11.54 -6.76 -17.09
CA ALA A 123 10.84 -5.83 -17.95
C ALA A 123 11.71 -4.60 -18.19
N LEU A 124 11.73 -4.12 -19.43
CA LEU A 124 12.34 -2.83 -19.74
C LEU A 124 11.61 -1.73 -18.94
N PRO A 125 12.37 -0.78 -18.37
CA PRO A 125 11.73 0.30 -17.65
C PRO A 125 10.74 1.00 -18.56
N VAL A 126 9.49 1.04 -18.09
CA VAL A 126 8.48 1.83 -18.79
C VAL A 126 8.88 3.28 -18.59
N ILE A 127 9.31 3.90 -19.65
CA ILE A 127 9.51 5.35 -19.66
C ILE A 127 8.11 5.93 -19.58
N ILE A 128 7.73 6.34 -18.40
CA ILE A 128 6.50 7.10 -18.24
C ILE A 128 6.81 8.47 -18.77
N GLY A 129 6.43 8.71 -20.02
CA GLY A 129 6.58 10.01 -20.63
C GLY A 129 5.65 10.99 -19.94
N PHE A 130 6.22 11.99 -19.34
CA PHE A 130 5.50 13.13 -18.77
C PHE A 130 5.65 14.32 -19.68
#